data_41aabb79ec894e36b6443637331ba576
#
_entry.id   41aabb79ec894e36b6443637331ba576
#
_cell.length_a   1.000
_cell.length_b   1.000
_cell.length_c   1.000
_cell.angle_alpha   90.00
_cell.angle_beta   90.00
_cell.angle_gamma   90.00
#
_symmetry.space_group_name_H-M   'P 1'
#
loop_
_entity.id
_entity.type
_entity.pdbx_description
1 polymer ?
#
loop_
_entity_poly.entity_id
_entity_poly.type
_entity_poly.pdbx_seq_one_letter_code
_entity_poly.pdbx_strand_id
1 'polypeptide(L)'
;MCYRCEQKNNNQTEDCNLNASKRSFLKLSAATALGLGMVRAEIANASASKSANTSRALPPKPENVLTPDQALERLMQGNERYVSGKSKPLDFQDIQSALIGGQNPYATILGCSDSRASPEHCFDEAQGDLFVARGAGNYLTNDNIATIEYSVAVLNTPLIM
;
A
#
# COMPACT_ATOMS: atom_id res chain seq x y z
N MET A 1 4.95 14.33 21.06
CA MET A 1 4.77 14.49 22.53
C MET A 1 3.98 13.28 23.00
N CYS A 2 4.64 12.30 23.62
CA CYS A 2 3.96 11.09 24.10
C CYS A 2 3.29 11.39 25.44
N TYR A 3 1.98 11.36 25.49
CA TYR A 3 1.12 11.63 26.66
C TYR A 3 1.25 10.58 27.79
N ARG A 4 2.18 9.65 27.72
CA ARG A 4 2.33 8.54 28.70
C ARG A 4 3.44 8.73 29.73
N CYS A 5 4.19 9.83 29.68
CA CYS A 5 5.31 10.07 30.59
C CYS A 5 5.00 11.02 31.77
N GLU A 6 3.78 11.52 31.91
CA GLU A 6 3.47 12.57 32.88
C GLU A 6 2.71 12.11 34.13
N GLN A 7 2.46 10.83 34.31
CA GLN A 7 1.80 10.31 35.53
C GLN A 7 2.54 9.14 36.17
N LYS A 8 3.79 9.34 36.57
CA LYS A 8 4.41 8.52 37.63
C LYS A 8 5.52 9.34 38.32
N ASN A 9 5.12 10.20 39.23
CA ASN A 9 5.98 10.64 40.29
C ASN A 9 5.84 9.61 41.42
N ASN A 10 6.81 8.74 41.59
CA ASN A 10 7.48 8.27 42.81
C ASN A 10 8.25 6.97 42.55
N ASN A 11 9.59 7.09 42.67
CA ASN A 11 10.56 6.04 42.96
C ASN A 11 10.46 4.73 42.11
N GLN A 12 11.01 4.81 40.90
CA GLN A 12 11.94 3.78 40.39
C GLN A 12 12.51 4.30 39.05
N THR A 13 13.82 4.52 39.04
CA THR A 13 14.60 4.74 37.84
C THR A 13 14.65 3.44 37.05
N GLU A 14 13.67 3.22 36.19
CA GLU A 14 13.81 2.26 35.10
C GLU A 14 14.35 3.02 33.90
N ASP A 15 15.65 2.86 33.68
CA ASP A 15 16.34 3.26 32.48
C ASP A 15 15.62 2.69 31.26
N CYS A 16 15.02 3.56 30.46
CA CYS A 16 14.52 3.21 29.13
C CYS A 16 15.70 2.81 28.24
N ASN A 17 16.07 1.54 28.28
CA ASN A 17 17.16 0.99 27.49
C ASN A 17 16.73 0.75 26.03
N LEU A 18 16.36 1.84 25.34
CA LEU A 18 16.05 1.86 23.91
C LEU A 18 17.29 1.76 23.02
N ASN A 19 18.49 1.81 23.63
CA ASN A 19 19.75 1.78 22.88
C ASN A 19 20.33 0.37 22.66
N ALA A 20 19.84 -0.66 23.35
CA ALA A 20 20.38 -2.02 23.22
C ALA A 20 19.98 -2.70 21.90
N SER A 21 18.77 -2.41 21.39
CA SER A 21 18.25 -3.06 20.17
C SER A 21 18.94 -2.58 18.88
N LYS A 22 19.29 -1.29 18.79
CA LYS A 22 19.95 -0.72 17.61
C LYS A 22 21.43 -1.11 17.50
N ARG A 23 22.11 -1.35 18.63
CA ARG A 23 23.51 -1.79 18.64
C ARG A 23 23.69 -3.29 18.35
N SER A 24 22.69 -4.11 18.63
CA SER A 24 22.72 -5.54 18.31
C SER A 24 22.53 -5.80 16.81
N PHE A 25 21.77 -4.96 16.11
CA PHE A 25 21.58 -5.08 14.67
C PHE A 25 22.85 -4.80 13.87
N LEU A 26 23.68 -3.85 14.32
CA LEU A 26 24.96 -3.50 13.67
C LEU A 26 26.10 -4.50 13.95
N LYS A 27 25.99 -5.35 14.96
CA LYS A 27 27.01 -6.36 15.26
C LYS A 27 26.88 -7.64 14.43
N LEU A 28 25.71 -7.89 13.83
CA LEU A 28 25.48 -9.11 13.03
C LEU A 28 25.93 -8.95 11.57
N SER A 29 26.19 -7.73 11.09
CA SER A 29 26.63 -7.47 9.72
C SER A 29 28.15 -7.46 9.50
N ALA A 30 28.95 -7.66 10.55
CA ALA A 30 30.42 -7.64 10.46
C ALA A 30 31.08 -9.02 10.41
N ALA A 31 30.34 -10.11 10.39
CA ALA A 31 30.88 -11.49 10.52
C ALA A 31 30.84 -12.31 9.21
N THR A 32 30.52 -11.74 8.06
CA THR A 32 30.44 -12.48 6.78
C THR A 32 31.41 -12.05 5.70
N ALA A 33 32.56 -11.52 6.07
CA ALA A 33 33.60 -11.10 5.13
C ALA A 33 34.89 -11.89 5.29
N LEU A 34 34.85 -13.23 5.33
CA LEU A 34 36.03 -14.09 5.12
C LEU A 34 35.57 -15.49 4.68
N GLY A 35 35.38 -15.62 3.37
CA GLY A 35 35.09 -16.90 2.72
C GLY A 35 35.31 -16.78 1.23
N LEU A 36 36.57 -16.51 0.80
CA LEU A 36 36.97 -16.67 -0.60
C LEU A 36 37.02 -18.17 -0.93
N GLY A 37 35.98 -18.67 -1.56
CA GLY A 37 35.96 -19.97 -2.21
C GLY A 37 35.54 -19.78 -3.66
N MET A 38 36.47 -20.06 -4.57
CA MET A 38 36.26 -20.03 -6.02
C MET A 38 35.10 -20.90 -6.43
N VAL A 39 34.06 -20.30 -7.02
CA VAL A 39 33.11 -21.02 -7.87
C VAL A 39 33.19 -20.42 -9.26
N ARG A 40 33.74 -21.22 -10.18
CA ARG A 40 33.74 -20.95 -11.60
C ARG A 40 32.32 -20.72 -12.11
N ALA A 41 32.13 -19.58 -12.73
CA ALA A 41 30.88 -19.28 -13.44
C ALA A 41 30.86 -20.09 -14.74
N GLU A 42 29.98 -21.05 -14.83
CA GLU A 42 29.50 -21.55 -16.11
C GLU A 42 28.36 -20.65 -16.58
N ILE A 43 28.69 -19.77 -17.51
CA ILE A 43 27.69 -18.99 -18.25
C ILE A 43 27.04 -19.96 -19.25
N ALA A 44 25.97 -20.61 -18.85
CA ALA A 44 25.12 -21.32 -19.79
C ALA A 44 24.22 -20.29 -20.49
N ASN A 45 24.52 -20.04 -21.77
CA ASN A 45 23.64 -19.36 -22.72
C ASN A 45 22.32 -20.13 -22.84
N ALA A 46 21.32 -19.73 -22.10
CA ALA A 46 19.93 -20.16 -22.32
C ALA A 46 19.19 -19.05 -23.07
N SER A 47 19.49 -18.91 -24.36
CA SER A 47 18.56 -18.26 -25.30
C SER A 47 17.38 -19.22 -25.54
N ALA A 48 16.46 -19.24 -24.61
CA ALA A 48 15.15 -19.83 -24.82
C ALA A 48 14.18 -18.67 -25.07
N SER A 49 13.93 -18.39 -26.35
CA SER A 49 12.76 -17.64 -26.77
C SER A 49 11.51 -18.43 -26.37
N LYS A 50 11.05 -18.25 -25.13
CA LYS A 50 9.69 -18.62 -24.75
C LYS A 50 8.76 -17.62 -25.40
N SER A 51 8.19 -18.01 -26.52
CA SER A 51 6.92 -17.46 -27.00
C SER A 51 5.94 -17.62 -25.83
N ALA A 52 5.78 -16.55 -25.07
CA ALA A 52 4.78 -16.48 -24.03
C ALA A 52 3.43 -16.36 -24.73
N ASN A 53 2.77 -17.50 -24.88
CA ASN A 53 1.32 -17.54 -25.04
C ASN A 53 0.76 -17.07 -23.68
N THR A 54 0.78 -15.76 -23.46
CA THR A 54 0.25 -15.13 -22.28
C THR A 54 -1.26 -15.14 -22.42
N SER A 55 -1.87 -16.22 -21.96
CA SER A 55 -3.25 -16.13 -21.49
C SER A 55 -3.22 -15.02 -20.43
N ARG A 56 -3.69 -13.82 -20.81
CA ARG A 56 -3.69 -12.64 -19.94
C ARG A 56 -4.54 -13.00 -18.74
N ALA A 57 -3.87 -13.34 -17.63
CA ALA A 57 -4.57 -13.61 -16.39
C ALA A 57 -5.47 -12.42 -16.08
N LEU A 58 -6.69 -12.71 -15.65
CA LEU A 58 -7.60 -11.65 -15.22
C LEU A 58 -6.94 -10.84 -14.09
N PRO A 59 -7.14 -9.52 -14.08
CA PRO A 59 -6.65 -8.70 -12.98
C PRO A 59 -7.26 -9.14 -11.65
N PRO A 60 -6.62 -8.87 -10.51
CA PRO A 60 -7.07 -9.32 -9.18
C PRO A 60 -8.52 -8.99 -8.85
N LYS A 61 -9.00 -7.82 -9.33
CA LYS A 61 -10.39 -7.35 -9.22
C LYS A 61 -10.89 -6.94 -10.60
N PRO A 62 -11.40 -7.87 -11.43
CA PRO A 62 -11.84 -7.55 -12.79
C PRO A 62 -12.90 -6.45 -12.86
N GLU A 63 -13.71 -6.30 -11.82
CA GLU A 63 -14.72 -5.27 -11.67
C GLU A 63 -14.15 -3.84 -11.58
N ASN A 64 -12.84 -3.71 -11.38
CA ASN A 64 -12.13 -2.43 -11.34
C ASN A 64 -11.60 -1.98 -12.70
N VAL A 65 -11.81 -2.76 -13.75
CA VAL A 65 -11.46 -2.35 -15.12
C VAL A 65 -12.56 -1.43 -15.65
N LEU A 66 -12.44 -0.15 -15.37
CA LEU A 66 -13.45 0.88 -15.64
C LEU A 66 -12.89 1.98 -16.56
N THR A 67 -13.79 2.68 -17.24
CA THR A 67 -13.47 3.99 -17.85
C THR A 67 -13.44 5.08 -16.77
N PRO A 68 -12.81 6.26 -17.02
CA PRO A 68 -12.81 7.35 -16.04
C PRO A 68 -14.22 7.78 -15.59
N ASP A 69 -15.18 7.83 -16.53
CA ASP A 69 -16.55 8.21 -16.21
C ASP A 69 -17.24 7.15 -15.32
N GLN A 70 -17.05 5.87 -15.63
CA GLN A 70 -17.57 4.76 -14.81
C GLN A 70 -16.93 4.75 -13.41
N ALA A 71 -15.63 5.04 -13.31
CA ALA A 71 -14.93 5.16 -12.05
C ALA A 71 -15.50 6.30 -11.19
N LEU A 72 -15.73 7.46 -11.79
CA LEU A 72 -16.35 8.59 -11.10
C LEU A 72 -17.78 8.26 -10.65
N GLU A 73 -18.59 7.68 -11.53
CA GLU A 73 -19.95 7.27 -11.19
C GLU A 73 -19.97 6.28 -10.00
N ARG A 74 -19.08 5.29 -9.99
CA ARG A 74 -18.96 4.33 -8.90
C ARG A 74 -18.60 5.00 -7.58
N LEU A 75 -17.64 5.95 -7.59
CA LEU A 75 -17.28 6.74 -6.40
C LEU A 75 -18.48 7.52 -5.86
N MET A 76 -19.22 8.20 -6.74
CA MET A 76 -20.38 8.99 -6.33
C MET A 76 -21.50 8.11 -5.75
N GLN A 77 -21.78 6.97 -6.35
CA GLN A 77 -22.74 6.00 -5.82
C GLN A 77 -22.31 5.44 -4.45
N GLY A 78 -21.01 5.20 -4.26
CA GLY A 78 -20.45 4.77 -2.98
C GLY A 78 -20.61 5.85 -1.90
N ASN A 79 -20.31 7.11 -2.25
CA ASN A 79 -20.49 8.23 -1.34
C ASN A 79 -21.98 8.43 -0.96
N GLU A 80 -22.90 8.25 -1.88
CA GLU A 80 -24.34 8.31 -1.59
C GLU A 80 -24.75 7.22 -0.57
N ARG A 81 -24.23 5.99 -0.70
CA ARG A 81 -24.48 4.93 0.28
C ARG A 81 -23.90 5.30 1.65
N TYR A 82 -22.68 5.83 1.70
CA TYR A 82 -22.05 6.28 2.94
C TYR A 82 -22.88 7.38 3.64
N VAL A 83 -23.27 8.43 2.92
CA VAL A 83 -24.05 9.54 3.48
C VAL A 83 -25.44 9.09 3.94
N SER A 84 -26.05 8.13 3.24
CA SER A 84 -27.35 7.58 3.63
C SER A 84 -27.28 6.51 4.73
N GLY A 85 -26.08 6.16 5.21
CA GLY A 85 -25.88 5.13 6.23
C GLY A 85 -26.16 3.71 5.76
N LYS A 86 -26.07 3.45 4.44
CA LYS A 86 -26.38 2.15 3.82
C LYS A 86 -25.11 1.50 3.23
N SER A 87 -23.98 1.63 3.92
CA SER A 87 -22.72 1.02 3.49
C SER A 87 -22.82 -0.49 3.37
N LYS A 88 -22.07 -1.05 2.40
CA LYS A 88 -22.03 -2.49 2.15
C LYS A 88 -21.26 -3.21 3.24
N PRO A 89 -21.66 -4.42 3.64
CA PRO A 89 -20.84 -5.28 4.47
C PRO A 89 -19.59 -5.70 3.67
N LEU A 90 -18.41 -5.69 4.32
CA LEU A 90 -17.15 -6.13 3.73
C LEU A 90 -16.78 -7.50 4.28
N ASP A 91 -16.51 -8.45 3.40
CA ASP A 91 -15.84 -9.71 3.74
C ASP A 91 -14.33 -9.56 3.52
N PHE A 92 -13.59 -9.40 4.62
CA PHE A 92 -12.15 -9.19 4.57
C PHE A 92 -11.37 -10.42 4.10
N GLN A 93 -11.87 -11.64 4.32
CA GLN A 93 -11.18 -12.87 3.93
C GLN A 93 -11.23 -13.06 2.41
N ASP A 94 -12.39 -12.88 1.81
CA ASP A 94 -12.57 -12.97 0.37
C ASP A 94 -11.78 -11.88 -0.35
N ILE A 95 -11.80 -10.65 0.16
CA ILE A 95 -11.03 -9.53 -0.39
C ILE A 95 -9.54 -9.82 -0.37
N GLN A 96 -9.00 -10.32 0.75
CA GLN A 96 -7.57 -10.64 0.87
C GLN A 96 -7.16 -11.72 -0.13
N SER A 97 -7.96 -12.76 -0.31
CA SER A 97 -7.65 -13.84 -1.23
C SER A 97 -7.57 -13.37 -2.68
N ALA A 98 -8.44 -12.45 -3.09
CA ALA A 98 -8.43 -11.84 -4.41
C ALA A 98 -7.18 -10.98 -4.68
N LEU A 99 -6.60 -10.37 -3.63
CA LEU A 99 -5.48 -9.44 -3.72
C LEU A 99 -4.09 -10.10 -3.60
N ILE A 100 -3.99 -11.41 -3.35
CA ILE A 100 -2.69 -12.11 -3.24
C ILE A 100 -1.83 -11.93 -4.51
N GLY A 101 -2.46 -11.90 -5.68
CA GLY A 101 -1.79 -11.79 -6.98
C GLY A 101 -1.42 -10.36 -7.39
N GLY A 102 -1.83 -9.33 -6.64
CA GLY A 102 -1.57 -7.93 -6.98
C GLY A 102 -2.73 -7.00 -6.66
N GLN A 103 -2.73 -5.82 -7.28
CA GLN A 103 -3.80 -4.82 -7.14
C GLN A 103 -4.07 -4.14 -8.49
N ASN A 104 -5.31 -3.71 -8.69
CA ASN A 104 -5.74 -2.88 -9.82
C ASN A 104 -6.81 -1.88 -9.39
N PRO A 105 -6.41 -0.85 -8.62
CA PRO A 105 -7.35 0.17 -8.15
C PRO A 105 -7.95 0.93 -9.33
N TYR A 106 -9.24 1.28 -9.22
CA TYR A 106 -9.93 2.01 -10.28
C TYR A 106 -9.89 3.54 -10.09
N ALA A 107 -9.47 4.02 -8.91
CA ALA A 107 -9.29 5.44 -8.65
C ALA A 107 -8.13 5.71 -7.71
N THR A 108 -7.45 6.83 -7.90
CA THR A 108 -6.45 7.38 -6.99
C THR A 108 -7.04 8.58 -6.26
N ILE A 109 -6.94 8.57 -4.93
CA ILE A 109 -7.47 9.64 -4.09
C ILE A 109 -6.31 10.35 -3.37
N LEU A 110 -6.22 11.67 -3.52
CA LEU A 110 -5.38 12.51 -2.67
C LEU A 110 -6.21 13.00 -1.48
N GLY A 111 -5.97 12.43 -0.32
CA GLY A 111 -6.75 12.70 0.88
C GLY A 111 -5.97 13.29 2.05
N CYS A 112 -6.70 13.79 3.05
CA CYS A 112 -6.09 14.19 4.31
C CYS A 112 -5.72 12.97 5.17
N SER A 113 -4.66 13.11 5.98
CA SER A 113 -4.30 12.11 7.01
C SER A 113 -5.28 12.09 8.21
N ASP A 114 -6.31 12.93 8.22
CA ASP A 114 -7.34 12.94 9.26
C ASP A 114 -7.98 11.57 9.41
N SER A 115 -7.88 10.99 10.61
CA SER A 115 -8.35 9.62 10.88
C SER A 115 -9.87 9.44 10.84
N ARG A 116 -10.62 10.54 10.85
CA ARG A 116 -12.10 10.54 10.82
C ARG A 116 -12.65 10.39 9.41
N ALA A 117 -11.84 10.63 8.38
CA ALA A 117 -12.24 10.59 6.99
C ALA A 117 -11.31 9.66 6.20
N SER A 118 -11.61 8.37 6.17
CA SER A 118 -10.95 7.41 5.29
C SER A 118 -11.63 7.44 3.92
N PRO A 119 -10.89 7.61 2.82
CA PRO A 119 -11.47 7.57 1.48
C PRO A 119 -12.28 6.31 1.19
N GLU A 120 -11.79 5.14 1.63
CA GLU A 120 -12.48 3.87 1.42
C GLU A 120 -13.86 3.88 2.11
N HIS A 121 -13.96 4.43 3.32
CA HIS A 121 -15.25 4.57 4.00
C HIS A 121 -16.14 5.63 3.34
N CYS A 122 -15.56 6.79 2.98
CA CYS A 122 -16.32 7.88 2.38
C CYS A 122 -16.95 7.51 1.02
N PHE A 123 -16.32 6.58 0.31
CA PHE A 123 -16.79 6.09 -0.99
C PHE A 123 -17.38 4.68 -0.91
N ASP A 124 -17.50 4.08 0.30
CA ASP A 124 -18.05 2.74 0.52
C ASP A 124 -17.36 1.68 -0.38
N GLU A 125 -16.02 1.75 -0.42
CA GLU A 125 -15.18 0.88 -1.23
C GLU A 125 -14.30 -0.03 -0.37
N ALA A 126 -13.89 -1.15 -0.95
CA ALA A 126 -13.12 -2.17 -0.26
C ALA A 126 -11.60 -2.01 -0.49
N GLN A 127 -10.81 -2.80 0.21
CA GLN A 127 -9.38 -2.91 -0.02
C GLN A 127 -9.09 -3.27 -1.48
N GLY A 128 -8.10 -2.58 -2.08
CA GLY A 128 -7.69 -2.80 -3.47
C GLY A 128 -8.53 -2.06 -4.52
N ASP A 129 -9.61 -1.36 -4.12
CA ASP A 129 -10.44 -0.56 -5.02
C ASP A 129 -9.86 0.83 -5.25
N LEU A 130 -9.27 1.42 -4.23
CA LEU A 130 -8.68 2.75 -4.27
C LEU A 130 -7.17 2.70 -4.02
N PHE A 131 -6.44 3.58 -4.68
CA PHE A 131 -5.04 3.87 -4.37
C PHE A 131 -4.97 5.23 -3.67
N VAL A 132 -4.56 5.28 -2.40
CA VAL A 132 -4.74 6.47 -1.57
C VAL A 132 -3.40 7.09 -1.19
N ALA A 133 -3.15 8.32 -1.66
CA ALA A 133 -2.10 9.20 -1.19
C ALA A 133 -2.64 10.10 -0.08
N ARG A 134 -1.99 10.15 1.09
CA ARG A 134 -2.48 10.95 2.23
C ARG A 134 -1.40 11.85 2.79
N GLY A 135 -1.79 13.08 3.10
CA GLY A 135 -0.95 14.05 3.80
C GLY A 135 -1.80 14.97 4.68
N ALA A 136 -1.21 15.56 5.74
CA ALA A 136 -1.94 16.51 6.57
C ALA A 136 -2.40 17.71 5.73
N GLY A 137 -3.72 17.94 5.65
CA GLY A 137 -4.31 19.03 4.89
C GLY A 137 -4.36 18.84 3.37
N ASN A 138 -4.22 17.62 2.87
CA ASN A 138 -4.28 17.27 1.42
C ASN A 138 -3.20 17.97 0.57
N TYR A 139 -2.06 18.38 1.14
CA TYR A 139 -1.02 19.05 0.39
C TYR A 139 -0.42 18.13 -0.68
N LEU A 140 -0.32 18.65 -1.90
CA LEU A 140 0.37 17.99 -2.99
C LEU A 140 1.88 18.24 -2.85
N THR A 141 2.59 17.31 -2.24
CA THR A 141 4.05 17.30 -2.15
C THR A 141 4.67 16.51 -3.30
N ASN A 142 5.98 16.63 -3.49
CA ASN A 142 6.69 15.81 -4.50
C ASN A 142 6.52 14.30 -4.24
N ASP A 143 6.44 13.86 -3.00
CA ASP A 143 6.22 12.46 -2.65
C ASP A 143 4.81 12.00 -3.02
N ASN A 144 3.81 12.87 -2.82
CA ASN A 144 2.45 12.60 -3.26
C ASN A 144 2.33 12.58 -4.78
N ILE A 145 3.05 13.48 -5.49
CA ILE A 145 3.13 13.46 -6.95
C ILE A 145 3.69 12.13 -7.44
N ALA A 146 4.84 11.70 -6.91
CA ALA A 146 5.45 10.42 -7.28
C ALA A 146 4.52 9.23 -7.00
N THR A 147 3.77 9.27 -5.90
CA THR A 147 2.76 8.26 -5.56
C THR A 147 1.64 8.22 -6.60
N ILE A 148 1.12 9.39 -7.01
CA ILE A 148 0.07 9.50 -8.03
C ILE A 148 0.60 9.04 -9.40
N GLU A 149 1.81 9.48 -9.78
CA GLU A 149 2.45 9.04 -11.04
C GLU A 149 2.60 7.51 -11.08
N TYR A 150 3.00 6.88 -9.97
CA TYR A 150 3.06 5.42 -9.88
C TYR A 150 1.69 4.78 -10.14
N SER A 151 0.62 5.31 -9.56
CA SER A 151 -0.72 4.76 -9.75
C SER A 151 -1.18 4.81 -11.20
N VAL A 152 -0.86 5.89 -11.90
CA VAL A 152 -1.23 6.04 -13.32
C VAL A 152 -0.31 5.21 -14.23
N ALA A 153 1.01 5.33 -14.03
CA ALA A 153 1.98 4.73 -14.96
C ALA A 153 2.15 3.22 -14.77
N VAL A 154 1.99 2.72 -13.56
CA VAL A 154 2.24 1.30 -13.22
C VAL A 154 0.94 0.53 -12.99
N LEU A 155 -0.02 1.12 -12.27
CA LEU A 155 -1.28 0.46 -11.96
C LEU A 155 -2.39 0.75 -12.98
N ASN A 156 -2.15 1.67 -13.93
CA ASN A 156 -3.11 2.08 -14.96
C ASN A 156 -4.44 2.60 -14.37
N THR A 157 -4.37 3.29 -13.24
CA THR A 157 -5.56 3.83 -12.57
C THR A 157 -6.19 4.92 -13.45
N PRO A 158 -7.47 4.80 -13.83
CA PRO A 158 -8.09 5.68 -14.83
C PRO A 158 -8.55 7.03 -14.30
N LEU A 159 -8.68 7.18 -12.96
CA LEU A 159 -9.22 8.41 -12.35
C LEU A 159 -8.32 8.87 -11.20
N ILE A 160 -8.09 10.18 -11.11
CA ILE A 160 -7.47 10.88 -9.97
C ILE A 160 -8.48 11.86 -9.40
N MET A 161 -8.66 11.84 -8.08
CA MET A 161 -9.54 12.76 -7.35
C MET A 161 -8.81 13.38 -6.13
#